data_19993f3ff2fd306202c9a2abff854c1e
#
_entry.id   19993f3ff2fd306202c9a2abff854c1e
#
_cell.length_a   1.000
_cell.length_b   1.000
_cell.length_c   1.000
_cell.angle_alpha   90.00
_cell.angle_beta   90.00
_cell.angle_gamma   90.00
#
_symmetry.space_group_name_H-M   'P 1'
#
loop_
_entity.id
_entity.type
_entity.pdbx_description
1 polymer ?
#
loop_
_entity_poly.entity_id
_entity_poly.type
_entity_poly.pdbx_seq_one_letter_code
_entity_poly.pdbx_strand_id
1 'polypeptide(L)'
;EENCASEMEFAVEMLVNKKVKDAWGGIADLKYTRLRYELKIKRFKNESGIEDLAVVFEHLENLKHNDDLWIKLIPKDKLDYWRPKILKGGRRAIPYIFTEERSGFPTVVVPQDGVQGGNKRNFPLINASKTVLSSFDSIDFRHILAAKEEMKSWKFLQLNPEDLRQPTSKKTGEDTISSSGQNLAAALYRIQQQDDYNLI
;
A
#
# COMPACT_ATOMS: atom_id res chain seq x y z
N GLU A 1 7.90 -1.78 35.80
CA GLU A 1 8.34 -1.53 34.41
C GLU A 1 7.39 -2.29 33.52
N GLU A 2 6.47 -1.59 32.84
CA GLU A 2 5.60 -2.18 31.82
C GLU A 2 6.49 -2.74 30.69
N ASN A 3 6.30 -4.01 30.38
CA ASN A 3 6.97 -4.70 29.29
C ASN A 3 6.45 -4.16 27.94
N CYS A 4 6.81 -2.94 27.58
CA CYS A 4 6.53 -2.39 26.27
C CYS A 4 7.42 -3.06 25.21
N ALA A 5 6.81 -3.61 24.17
CA ALA A 5 7.56 -4.18 23.05
C ALA A 5 8.53 -3.15 22.46
N SER A 6 9.77 -3.57 22.20
CA SER A 6 10.80 -2.71 21.60
C SER A 6 10.64 -2.57 20.07
N GLU A 7 9.94 -3.49 19.45
CA GLU A 7 9.68 -3.53 18.00
C GLU A 7 8.22 -3.80 17.70
N MET A 8 7.76 -3.25 16.59
CA MET A 8 6.42 -3.43 16.04
C MET A 8 6.54 -3.83 14.57
N GLU A 9 5.81 -4.87 14.17
CA GLU A 9 5.80 -5.39 12.81
C GLU A 9 4.41 -5.25 12.19
N PHE A 10 4.37 -4.78 10.96
CA PHE A 10 3.16 -4.66 10.15
C PHE A 10 3.35 -5.43 8.86
N ALA A 11 2.33 -6.15 8.44
CA ALA A 11 2.26 -6.76 7.12
C ALA A 11 0.88 -6.52 6.52
N VAL A 12 0.83 -6.15 5.26
CA VAL A 12 -0.42 -5.89 4.55
C VAL A 12 -0.37 -6.43 3.14
N GLU A 13 -1.46 -7.07 2.73
CA GLU A 13 -1.71 -7.48 1.36
C GLU A 13 -2.76 -6.57 0.74
N MET A 14 -2.45 -5.99 -0.41
CA MET A 14 -3.29 -5.00 -1.06
C MET A 14 -3.58 -5.37 -2.52
N LEU A 15 -4.71 -4.88 -3.01
CA LEU A 15 -5.05 -4.85 -4.42
C LEU A 15 -4.93 -3.40 -4.89
N VAL A 16 -4.02 -3.16 -5.81
CA VAL A 16 -3.79 -1.82 -6.38
C VAL A 16 -4.42 -1.72 -7.77
N ASN A 17 -4.75 -0.50 -8.21
CA ASN A 17 -5.27 -0.24 -9.53
C ASN A 17 -4.27 -0.65 -10.61
N LYS A 18 -4.76 -1.14 -11.76
CA LYS A 18 -3.93 -1.52 -12.91
C LYS A 18 -3.13 -0.36 -13.51
N LYS A 19 -3.63 0.87 -13.33
CA LYS A 19 -2.99 2.09 -13.80
C LYS A 19 -2.71 3.00 -12.62
N VAL A 20 -1.54 3.59 -12.62
CA VAL A 20 -1.14 4.59 -11.63
C VAL A 20 -0.74 5.87 -12.36
N LYS A 21 -1.04 7.00 -11.73
CA LYS A 21 -0.70 8.33 -12.23
C LYS A 21 0.22 9.02 -11.22
N ASP A 22 1.30 9.63 -11.71
CA ASP A 22 2.18 10.44 -10.88
C ASP A 22 1.70 11.91 -10.73
N ALA A 23 2.40 12.67 -9.90
CA ALA A 23 2.08 14.07 -9.64
C ALA A 23 2.25 14.98 -10.87
N TRP A 24 2.99 14.54 -11.88
CA TRP A 24 3.25 15.29 -13.12
C TRP A 24 2.33 14.89 -14.27
N GLY A 25 1.38 13.96 -14.02
CA GLY A 25 0.41 13.52 -15.01
C GLY A 25 0.86 12.34 -15.86
N GLY A 26 2.04 11.77 -15.60
CA GLY A 26 2.50 10.52 -16.21
C GLY A 26 1.62 9.36 -15.78
N ILE A 27 1.30 8.46 -16.71
CA ILE A 27 0.46 7.27 -16.48
C ILE A 27 1.26 6.04 -16.83
N ALA A 28 1.21 5.02 -15.97
CA ALA A 28 1.86 3.73 -16.20
C ALA A 28 0.94 2.57 -15.87
N ASP A 29 1.03 1.51 -16.69
CA ASP A 29 0.35 0.23 -16.41
C ASP A 29 1.19 -0.63 -15.46
N LEU A 30 0.51 -1.26 -14.50
CA LEU A 30 1.12 -2.19 -13.55
C LEU A 30 1.12 -3.60 -14.12
N LYS A 31 2.25 -4.28 -13.95
CA LYS A 31 2.39 -5.71 -14.27
C LYS A 31 1.72 -6.59 -13.22
N TYR A 32 1.78 -6.17 -11.96
CA TYR A 32 1.23 -6.90 -10.81
C TYR A 32 0.33 -5.96 -10.01
N THR A 33 -0.88 -6.42 -9.70
CA THR A 33 -1.88 -5.66 -8.94
C THR A 33 -2.04 -6.15 -7.50
N ARG A 34 -1.52 -7.36 -7.18
CA ARG A 34 -1.52 -7.90 -5.83
C ARG A 34 -0.13 -7.75 -5.23
N LEU A 35 -0.03 -6.90 -4.22
CA LEU A 35 1.23 -6.56 -3.55
C LEU A 35 1.16 -6.92 -2.07
N ARG A 36 2.31 -7.27 -1.49
CA ARG A 36 2.51 -7.44 -0.05
C ARG A 36 3.58 -6.48 0.42
N TYR A 37 3.25 -5.70 1.42
CA TYR A 37 4.15 -4.75 2.07
C TYR A 37 4.37 -5.13 3.53
N GLU A 38 5.61 -5.10 3.97
CA GLU A 38 6.03 -5.39 5.33
C GLU A 38 6.90 -4.24 5.87
N LEU A 39 6.67 -3.88 7.13
CA LEU A 39 7.34 -2.79 7.82
C LEU A 39 7.66 -3.20 9.25
N LYS A 40 8.90 -2.95 9.70
CA LYS A 40 9.25 -3.04 11.13
C LYS A 40 9.72 -1.69 11.65
N ILE A 41 9.18 -1.33 12.79
CA ILE A 41 9.49 -0.08 13.50
C ILE A 41 10.05 -0.46 14.86
N LYS A 42 11.15 0.19 15.24
CA LYS A 42 11.80 0.02 16.53
C LYS A 42 11.71 1.29 17.35
N ARG A 43 11.45 1.14 18.64
CA ARG A 43 11.57 2.20 19.62
C ARG A 43 13.02 2.29 20.07
N PHE A 44 13.57 3.49 20.13
CA PHE A 44 14.92 3.76 20.60
C PHE A 44 14.98 5.09 21.38
N LYS A 45 16.03 5.30 22.15
CA LYS A 45 16.29 6.59 22.78
C LYS A 45 17.29 7.36 21.92
N ASN A 46 16.92 8.58 21.55
CA ASN A 46 17.80 9.48 20.81
C ASN A 46 18.91 10.04 21.73
N GLU A 47 19.81 10.85 21.17
CA GLU A 47 20.95 11.45 21.92
C GLU A 47 20.50 12.31 23.11
N SER A 48 19.31 12.85 23.11
CA SER A 48 18.72 13.61 24.22
C SER A 48 18.02 12.71 25.25
N GLY A 49 18.06 11.38 25.10
CA GLY A 49 17.40 10.43 25.99
C GLY A 49 15.88 10.33 25.80
N ILE A 50 15.33 11.00 24.78
CA ILE A 50 13.89 10.99 24.45
C ILE A 50 13.60 9.74 23.62
N GLU A 51 12.49 9.06 23.92
CA GLU A 51 12.01 7.93 23.13
C GLU A 51 11.53 8.38 21.77
N ASP A 52 11.96 7.68 20.72
CA ASP A 52 11.65 7.95 19.33
C ASP A 52 11.44 6.63 18.56
N LEU A 53 10.92 6.69 17.35
CA LEU A 53 10.62 5.56 16.49
C LEU A 53 11.50 5.59 15.24
N ALA A 54 12.04 4.45 14.87
CA ALA A 54 12.81 4.29 13.64
C ALA A 54 12.32 3.11 12.82
N VAL A 55 12.29 3.28 11.50
CA VAL A 55 12.12 2.18 10.56
C VAL A 55 13.40 1.38 10.52
N VAL A 56 13.30 0.06 10.72
CA VAL A 56 14.45 -0.87 10.70
C VAL A 56 14.34 -1.93 9.61
N PHE A 57 13.18 -2.08 9.03
CA PHE A 57 12.94 -3.03 7.94
C PHE A 57 11.77 -2.55 7.07
N GLU A 58 11.94 -2.71 5.75
CA GLU A 58 10.91 -2.40 4.77
C GLU A 58 11.01 -3.36 3.59
N HIS A 59 9.89 -3.94 3.18
CA HIS A 59 9.81 -4.89 2.07
C HIS A 59 8.52 -4.71 1.28
N LEU A 60 8.62 -4.69 -0.05
CA LEU A 60 7.48 -4.66 -0.96
C LEU A 60 7.71 -5.63 -2.11
N GLU A 61 6.83 -6.58 -2.27
CA GLU A 61 6.89 -7.54 -3.36
C GLU A 61 5.51 -7.83 -3.98
N ASN A 62 5.50 -8.47 -5.14
CA ASN A 62 4.27 -9.01 -5.67
C ASN A 62 3.88 -10.30 -4.93
N LEU A 63 2.61 -10.40 -4.56
CA LEU A 63 2.07 -11.60 -3.94
C LEU A 63 2.02 -12.76 -4.94
N LYS A 64 2.61 -13.90 -4.57
CA LYS A 64 2.63 -15.10 -5.42
C LYS A 64 1.25 -15.72 -5.52
N HIS A 65 0.94 -16.34 -6.66
CA HIS A 65 -0.36 -16.97 -6.90
C HIS A 65 -0.77 -18.01 -5.83
N ASN A 66 0.20 -18.81 -5.38
CA ASN A 66 -0.07 -19.87 -4.40
C ASN A 66 -0.37 -19.31 -3.00
N ASP A 67 0.17 -18.14 -2.70
CA ASP A 67 0.08 -17.49 -1.38
C ASP A 67 -1.13 -16.54 -1.32
N ASP A 68 -1.73 -16.19 -2.48
CA ASP A 68 -2.87 -15.28 -2.59
C ASP A 68 -4.19 -16.00 -2.28
N LEU A 69 -4.58 -15.99 -1.02
CA LEU A 69 -5.84 -16.61 -0.58
C LEU A 69 -7.08 -15.86 -1.09
N TRP A 70 -6.99 -14.55 -1.23
CA TRP A 70 -8.10 -13.71 -1.69
C TRP A 70 -8.55 -14.06 -3.12
N ILE A 71 -7.60 -14.40 -4.00
CA ILE A 71 -7.92 -14.76 -5.39
C ILE A 71 -8.83 -15.98 -5.51
N LYS A 72 -8.82 -16.86 -4.51
CA LYS A 72 -9.69 -18.06 -4.46
C LYS A 72 -11.17 -17.72 -4.25
N LEU A 73 -11.45 -16.50 -3.78
CA LEU A 73 -12.80 -15.99 -3.54
C LEU A 73 -13.40 -15.35 -4.80
N ILE A 74 -12.57 -15.07 -5.82
CA ILE A 74 -13.01 -14.41 -7.05
C ILE A 74 -13.47 -15.45 -8.07
N PRO A 75 -14.63 -15.25 -8.73
CA PRO A 75 -15.07 -16.08 -9.84
C PRO A 75 -14.01 -16.13 -10.95
N LYS A 76 -13.79 -17.32 -11.52
CA LYS A 76 -12.70 -17.59 -12.48
C LYS A 76 -12.79 -16.71 -13.75
N ASP A 77 -13.98 -16.36 -14.18
CA ASP A 77 -14.27 -15.49 -15.33
C ASP A 77 -13.88 -14.02 -15.08
N LYS A 78 -13.83 -13.60 -13.80
CA LYS A 78 -13.47 -12.23 -13.40
C LYS A 78 -11.99 -12.08 -13.00
N LEU A 79 -11.24 -13.18 -12.87
CA LEU A 79 -9.84 -13.15 -12.41
C LEU A 79 -8.93 -12.26 -13.25
N ASP A 80 -9.07 -12.32 -14.58
CA ASP A 80 -8.23 -11.55 -15.50
C ASP A 80 -8.45 -10.03 -15.37
N TYR A 81 -9.62 -9.64 -14.91
CA TYR A 81 -9.92 -8.23 -14.62
C TYR A 81 -9.13 -7.72 -13.42
N TRP A 82 -9.14 -8.49 -12.33
CA TRP A 82 -8.49 -8.09 -11.07
C TRP A 82 -7.00 -8.36 -11.04
N ARG A 83 -6.56 -9.44 -11.68
CA ARG A 83 -5.18 -9.88 -11.69
C ARG A 83 -4.72 -10.17 -13.12
N PRO A 84 -3.91 -9.28 -13.72
CA PRO A 84 -3.38 -9.49 -15.07
C PRO A 84 -2.66 -10.84 -15.18
N LYS A 85 -2.83 -11.54 -16.29
CA LYS A 85 -2.09 -12.78 -16.58
C LYS A 85 -0.60 -12.49 -16.56
N ILE A 86 0.11 -13.18 -15.68
CA ILE A 86 1.56 -13.13 -15.65
C ILE A 86 2.06 -14.07 -16.76
N LEU A 87 2.65 -13.51 -17.80
CA LEU A 87 3.40 -14.30 -18.74
C LEU A 87 4.55 -14.95 -17.97
N LYS A 88 4.58 -16.29 -17.92
CA LYS A 88 5.62 -17.08 -17.27
C LYS A 88 6.97 -16.80 -17.94
N GLY A 89 7.66 -15.79 -17.47
CA GLY A 89 9.05 -15.50 -17.84
C GLY A 89 9.94 -15.96 -16.71
N GLY A 90 10.81 -16.92 -16.97
CA GLY A 90 11.59 -17.68 -16.00
C GLY A 90 12.67 -16.96 -15.20
N ARG A 91 12.54 -15.67 -14.91
CA ARG A 91 13.42 -14.97 -13.98
C ARG A 91 12.68 -14.71 -12.67
N ARG A 92 13.35 -15.04 -11.56
CA ARG A 92 12.88 -14.77 -10.21
C ARG A 92 12.53 -13.28 -10.09
N ALA A 93 11.28 -12.96 -9.78
CA ALA A 93 10.88 -11.58 -9.53
C ALA A 93 11.67 -11.04 -8.34
N ILE A 94 12.30 -9.88 -8.53
CA ILE A 94 13.00 -9.18 -7.44
C ILE A 94 11.96 -8.30 -6.75
N PRO A 95 11.97 -8.22 -5.40
CA PRO A 95 11.13 -7.28 -4.68
C PRO A 95 11.33 -5.84 -5.14
N TYR A 96 10.30 -5.02 -5.07
CA TYR A 96 10.35 -3.60 -5.40
C TYR A 96 11.06 -2.79 -4.32
N ILE A 97 10.95 -3.23 -3.08
CA ILE A 97 11.69 -2.73 -1.91
C ILE A 97 12.16 -3.94 -1.13
N PHE A 98 13.39 -3.98 -0.69
CA PHE A 98 13.86 -4.98 0.25
C PHE A 98 14.98 -4.44 1.13
N THR A 99 15.04 -4.93 2.37
CA THR A 99 16.09 -4.58 3.31
C THR A 99 17.16 -5.67 3.33
N GLU A 100 18.41 -5.27 3.24
CA GLU A 100 19.59 -6.13 3.43
C GLU A 100 20.60 -5.45 4.34
N GLU A 101 21.48 -6.21 4.95
CA GLU A 101 22.55 -5.65 5.75
C GLU A 101 23.71 -5.23 4.85
N ARG A 102 24.15 -3.96 4.99
CA ARG A 102 25.32 -3.40 4.30
C ARG A 102 26.14 -2.59 5.26
N SER A 103 27.43 -2.87 5.31
CA SER A 103 28.39 -2.14 6.15
C SER A 103 27.97 -2.05 7.64
N GLY A 104 27.30 -3.10 8.16
CA GLY A 104 26.85 -3.15 9.55
C GLY A 104 25.55 -2.40 9.85
N PHE A 105 24.82 -1.95 8.81
CA PHE A 105 23.54 -1.27 8.98
C PHE A 105 22.47 -1.86 8.06
N PRO A 106 21.20 -1.98 8.53
CA PRO A 106 20.10 -2.32 7.66
C PRO A 106 19.97 -1.23 6.58
N THR A 107 19.92 -1.65 5.32
CA THR A 107 19.85 -0.75 4.18
C THR A 107 18.71 -1.20 3.29
N VAL A 108 17.77 -0.30 3.01
CA VAL A 108 16.70 -0.54 2.04
C VAL A 108 17.25 -0.34 0.64
N VAL A 109 17.06 -1.35 -0.20
CA VAL A 109 17.42 -1.34 -1.61
C VAL A 109 16.17 -1.27 -2.46
N VAL A 110 16.14 -0.33 -3.39
CA VAL A 110 15.02 -0.10 -4.31
C VAL A 110 15.53 -0.26 -5.74
N PRO A 111 15.31 -1.42 -6.38
CA PRO A 111 15.55 -1.59 -7.81
C PRO A 111 14.52 -0.81 -8.62
N GLN A 112 14.91 -0.22 -9.73
CA GLN A 112 13.95 0.45 -10.61
C GLN A 112 12.90 -0.55 -11.10
N ASP A 113 11.67 -0.39 -10.62
CA ASP A 113 10.49 -1.23 -10.91
C ASP A 113 10.73 -2.76 -10.86
N GLY A 114 11.58 -3.22 -9.93
CA GLY A 114 11.88 -4.65 -9.75
C GLY A 114 12.75 -5.26 -10.86
N VAL A 115 13.46 -4.46 -11.64
CA VAL A 115 14.35 -4.95 -12.72
C VAL A 115 15.74 -5.30 -12.18
N GLN A 116 16.18 -6.53 -12.44
CA GLN A 116 17.53 -6.99 -12.09
C GLN A 116 18.56 -6.38 -13.04
N GLY A 117 19.32 -5.42 -12.64
CA GLY A 117 20.34 -4.76 -13.46
C GLY A 117 20.02 -3.31 -13.81
N GLY A 118 18.86 -2.80 -13.39
CA GLY A 118 18.56 -1.38 -13.39
C GLY A 118 19.30 -0.63 -12.26
N ASN A 119 19.23 0.69 -12.28
CA ASN A 119 19.76 1.52 -11.22
C ASN A 119 19.08 1.17 -9.88
N LYS A 120 19.88 0.85 -8.88
CA LYS A 120 19.40 0.59 -7.52
C LYS A 120 19.62 1.83 -6.67
N ARG A 121 18.62 2.23 -5.92
CA ARG A 121 18.75 3.27 -4.89
C ARG A 121 18.92 2.58 -3.54
N ASN A 122 19.83 3.07 -2.72
CA ASN A 122 20.15 2.52 -1.40
C ASN A 122 19.86 3.57 -0.33
N PHE A 123 19.19 3.17 0.72
CA PHE A 123 18.79 4.02 1.84
C PHE A 123 19.21 3.35 3.15
N PRO A 124 20.34 3.74 3.75
CA PRO A 124 20.74 3.25 5.07
C PRO A 124 19.68 3.64 6.11
N LEU A 125 19.20 2.68 6.91
CA LEU A 125 18.20 2.91 7.94
C LEU A 125 18.90 3.26 9.28
N ILE A 126 19.58 4.40 9.31
CA ILE A 126 20.19 4.92 10.53
C ILE A 126 19.16 5.89 11.14
N ASN A 127 18.40 5.39 12.15
CA ASN A 127 17.34 6.16 12.81
C ASN A 127 16.33 6.79 11.81
N ALA A 128 15.93 6.01 10.81
CA ALA A 128 15.04 6.49 9.76
C ALA A 128 13.62 6.79 10.31
N SER A 129 13.24 8.07 10.32
CA SER A 129 11.94 8.54 10.84
C SER A 129 10.77 8.37 9.87
N LYS A 130 11.02 7.90 8.65
CA LYS A 130 9.99 7.67 7.62
C LYS A 130 10.34 6.49 6.74
N THR A 131 9.32 5.90 6.12
CA THR A 131 9.47 4.79 5.20
C THR A 131 10.10 5.24 3.88
N VAL A 132 10.89 4.36 3.27
CA VAL A 132 11.45 4.60 1.93
C VAL A 132 10.33 4.65 0.89
N LEU A 133 9.29 3.81 1.02
CA LEU A 133 8.09 3.83 0.18
C LEU A 133 7.49 5.24 0.08
N SER A 134 7.44 5.99 1.17
CA SER A 134 6.87 7.35 1.18
C SER A 134 7.61 8.35 0.31
N SER A 135 8.85 8.06 -0.08
CA SER A 135 9.75 8.97 -0.82
C SER A 135 9.64 8.86 -2.35
N PHE A 136 8.80 7.95 -2.86
CA PHE A 136 8.67 7.72 -4.30
C PHE A 136 7.35 8.26 -4.85
N ASP A 137 7.43 9.13 -5.86
CA ASP A 137 6.29 9.80 -6.51
C ASP A 137 6.31 9.68 -8.04
N SER A 138 7.29 8.96 -8.62
CA SER A 138 7.46 8.82 -10.07
C SER A 138 6.96 7.47 -10.58
N ILE A 139 6.41 7.46 -11.81
CA ILE A 139 6.04 6.25 -12.55
C ILE A 139 7.22 5.35 -12.88
N ASP A 140 8.47 5.81 -12.74
CA ASP A 140 9.66 4.94 -12.85
C ASP A 140 9.67 3.84 -11.78
N PHE A 141 8.98 4.08 -10.66
CA PHE A 141 8.77 3.15 -9.54
C PHE A 141 7.28 2.85 -9.37
N ARG A 142 6.61 2.48 -10.48
CA ARG A 142 5.16 2.42 -10.58
C ARG A 142 4.48 1.52 -9.53
N HIS A 143 5.09 0.39 -9.16
CA HIS A 143 4.52 -0.50 -8.14
C HIS A 143 4.66 0.08 -6.74
N ILE A 144 5.75 0.80 -6.44
CA ILE A 144 5.93 1.52 -5.17
C ILE A 144 4.92 2.67 -5.08
N LEU A 145 4.80 3.45 -6.15
CA LEU A 145 3.82 4.54 -6.24
C LEU A 145 2.39 4.01 -6.06
N ALA A 146 2.04 2.90 -6.72
CA ALA A 146 0.72 2.29 -6.57
C ALA A 146 0.43 1.84 -5.14
N ALA A 147 1.37 1.19 -4.47
CA ALA A 147 1.23 0.80 -3.06
C ALA A 147 1.07 2.01 -2.15
N LYS A 148 1.84 3.08 -2.39
CA LYS A 148 1.73 4.35 -1.64
C LYS A 148 0.35 5.00 -1.82
N GLU A 149 -0.14 5.11 -3.06
CA GLU A 149 -1.43 5.73 -3.35
C GLU A 149 -2.60 4.89 -2.80
N GLU A 150 -2.50 3.55 -2.88
CA GLU A 150 -3.48 2.66 -2.26
C GLU A 150 -3.56 2.89 -0.74
N MET A 151 -2.44 2.86 -0.02
CA MET A 151 -2.41 3.09 1.42
C MET A 151 -2.87 4.50 1.81
N LYS A 152 -2.59 5.53 1.00
CA LYS A 152 -3.12 6.88 1.22
C LYS A 152 -4.64 6.96 1.07
N SER A 153 -5.24 6.09 0.26
CA SER A 153 -6.69 6.03 0.06
C SER A 153 -7.44 5.44 1.24
N TRP A 154 -6.73 4.71 2.11
CA TRP A 154 -7.35 4.05 3.26
C TRP A 154 -7.87 5.07 4.26
N LYS A 155 -9.07 4.79 4.75
CA LYS A 155 -9.73 5.64 5.73
C LYS A 155 -10.04 4.85 6.98
N PHE A 156 -9.77 5.45 8.11
CA PHE A 156 -10.26 4.95 9.37
C PHE A 156 -11.70 5.44 9.56
N LEU A 157 -12.63 4.49 9.68
CA LEU A 157 -14.03 4.79 9.94
C LEU A 157 -14.32 4.57 11.42
N GLN A 158 -14.72 5.63 12.10
CA GLN A 158 -15.28 5.57 13.44
C GLN A 158 -16.76 5.96 13.35
N LEU A 159 -17.60 4.98 13.02
CA LEU A 159 -19.03 5.21 12.81
C LEU A 159 -19.68 5.72 14.09
N ASN A 160 -20.33 6.89 13.99
CA ASN A 160 -21.10 7.47 15.07
C ASN A 160 -22.59 7.14 14.86
N PRO A 161 -23.27 6.43 15.79
CA PRO A 161 -24.68 6.10 15.66
C PRO A 161 -25.61 7.32 15.54
N GLU A 162 -25.24 8.46 16.10
CA GLU A 162 -26.01 9.70 15.97
C GLU A 162 -25.89 10.28 14.56
N ASP A 163 -24.67 10.34 14.02
CA ASP A 163 -24.40 10.82 12.66
C ASP A 163 -25.05 9.92 11.60
N LEU A 164 -25.05 8.61 11.80
CA LEU A 164 -25.69 7.65 10.91
C LEU A 164 -27.22 7.81 10.79
N ARG A 165 -27.86 8.38 11.82
CA ARG A 165 -29.32 8.64 11.85
C ARG A 165 -29.69 9.99 11.23
N GLN A 166 -28.71 10.85 10.95
CA GLN A 166 -28.99 12.16 10.36
C GLN A 166 -29.31 12.03 8.87
N PRO A 167 -30.28 12.81 8.37
CA PRO A 167 -30.58 12.82 6.94
C PRO A 167 -29.39 13.37 6.17
N THR A 168 -28.95 12.64 5.16
CA THR A 168 -27.82 13.03 4.30
C THR A 168 -28.31 13.82 3.11
N SER A 169 -27.71 14.99 2.84
CA SER A 169 -28.01 15.78 1.64
C SER A 169 -27.56 15.05 0.35
N LYS A 170 -28.43 14.92 -0.63
CA LYS A 170 -28.11 14.39 -1.97
C LYS A 170 -27.10 15.26 -2.74
N LYS A 171 -26.88 16.51 -2.30
CA LYS A 171 -26.01 17.50 -2.97
C LYS A 171 -24.57 17.51 -2.46
N THR A 172 -24.24 16.76 -1.41
CA THR A 172 -22.85 16.65 -0.94
C THR A 172 -22.04 15.90 -1.98
N GLY A 173 -21.19 16.64 -2.72
CA GLY A 173 -20.36 16.12 -3.82
C GLY A 173 -19.19 15.25 -3.38
N GLU A 174 -19.19 14.71 -2.16
CA GLU A 174 -18.15 13.83 -1.66
C GLU A 174 -18.40 12.39 -2.13
N ASP A 175 -17.54 11.92 -3.03
CA ASP A 175 -17.57 10.54 -3.53
C ASP A 175 -17.02 9.51 -2.52
N THR A 176 -16.65 9.96 -1.34
CA THR A 176 -16.04 9.12 -0.31
C THR A 176 -16.84 9.14 0.99
N ILE A 177 -16.90 8.01 1.68
CA ILE A 177 -17.53 7.91 2.99
C ILE A 177 -16.76 8.77 4.00
N SER A 178 -17.47 9.62 4.75
CA SER A 178 -16.89 10.40 5.86
C SER A 178 -16.47 9.49 7.00
N SER A 179 -15.49 9.91 7.80
CA SER A 179 -14.97 9.12 8.93
C SER A 179 -16.03 8.76 9.97
N SER A 180 -17.03 9.63 10.21
CA SER A 180 -18.15 9.39 11.13
C SER A 180 -19.31 8.60 10.52
N GLY A 181 -19.33 8.42 9.18
CA GLY A 181 -20.42 7.77 8.46
C GLY A 181 -21.61 8.67 8.12
N GLN A 182 -21.54 9.97 8.41
CA GLN A 182 -22.67 10.91 8.20
C GLN A 182 -23.22 10.91 6.78
N ASN A 183 -22.37 10.68 5.75
CA ASN A 183 -22.77 10.64 4.35
C ASN A 183 -22.92 9.23 3.78
N LEU A 184 -22.98 8.20 4.64
CA LEU A 184 -23.01 6.79 4.21
C LEU A 184 -24.17 6.51 3.24
N ALA A 185 -25.38 6.98 3.55
CA ALA A 185 -26.53 6.76 2.69
C ALA A 185 -26.38 7.40 1.30
N ALA A 186 -25.82 8.62 1.22
CA ALA A 186 -25.56 9.29 -0.04
C ALA A 186 -24.45 8.61 -0.85
N ALA A 187 -23.40 8.12 -0.17
CA ALA A 187 -22.32 7.39 -0.81
C ALA A 187 -22.81 6.06 -1.41
N LEU A 188 -23.59 5.29 -0.65
CA LEU A 188 -24.20 4.04 -1.13
C LEU A 188 -25.17 4.28 -2.29
N TYR A 189 -26.01 5.34 -2.22
CA TYR A 189 -26.89 5.70 -3.31
C TYR A 189 -26.13 6.02 -4.61
N ARG A 190 -25.00 6.73 -4.51
CA ARG A 190 -24.16 7.02 -5.68
C ARG A 190 -23.49 5.78 -6.25
N ILE A 191 -22.96 4.90 -5.40
CA ILE A 191 -22.40 3.61 -5.84
C ILE A 191 -23.45 2.81 -6.61
N GLN A 192 -24.70 2.81 -6.13
CA GLN A 192 -25.81 2.14 -6.82
C GLN A 192 -26.15 2.77 -8.19
N GLN A 193 -25.94 4.07 -8.38
CA GLN A 193 -26.17 4.75 -9.66
C GLN A 193 -25.01 4.59 -10.66
N GLN A 194 -23.81 4.24 -10.17
CA GLN A 194 -22.69 3.91 -11.02
C GLN A 194 -22.85 2.44 -11.41
N ASP A 195 -22.86 2.13 -12.71
CA ASP A 195 -23.06 0.77 -13.28
C ASP A 195 -22.06 -0.30 -12.75
N ASP A 196 -21.15 0.07 -11.87
CA ASP A 196 -20.15 -0.81 -11.22
C ASP A 196 -20.76 -1.76 -10.17
N TYR A 197 -22.06 -1.64 -9.88
CA TYR A 197 -22.73 -2.48 -8.87
C TYR A 197 -22.79 -3.98 -9.23
N ASN A 198 -22.53 -4.33 -10.47
CA ASN A 198 -22.48 -5.73 -10.93
C ASN A 198 -21.13 -6.41 -10.68
N LEU A 199 -20.18 -5.73 -9.96
CA LEU A 199 -18.83 -6.22 -9.70
C LEU A 199 -18.62 -6.75 -8.29
N ILE A 200 -19.66 -6.72 -7.40
CA ILE A 200 -19.60 -7.26 -6.03
C ILE A 200 -20.33 -8.59 -5.96
#